data_95a3218eb695836456d9efb04e9dc4d5
#
_entry.id   95a3218eb695836456d9efb04e9dc4d5
#
_cell.length_a   1.000
_cell.length_b   1.000
_cell.length_c   1.000
_cell.angle_alpha   90.00
_cell.angle_beta   90.00
_cell.angle_gamma   90.00
#
_symmetry.space_group_name_H-M   'P 1'
#
loop_
_entity.id
_entity.type
_entity.pdbx_description
1 polymer ?
#
loop_
_entity_poly.entity_id
_entity_poly.type
_entity_poly.pdbx_seq_one_letter_code
_entity_poly.pdbx_strand_id
1 'polypeptide(L)'
;MSQQTTQKAELTADTARAIAAAVVGLEGVAKLSPGRFGKVSLLFPGERIHGISRPSPRDDTHLELHVVVDVSAGVPLAALGETVRDAVRTTWPSARTVDVVFADAVASASPQN
;
A
#
# COMPACT_ATOMS: atom_id res chain seq x y z
N MET A 1 30.88 -0.93 -9.87
CA MET A 1 30.36 -0.78 -9.66
C MET A 1 29.52 -0.36 -9.29
N SER A 2 29.27 -0.05 -9.12
CA SER A 2 28.46 0.20 -8.69
C SER A 2 27.71 0.99 -8.83
N GLN A 3 27.55 1.48 -9.13
CA GLN A 3 26.81 2.23 -9.23
C GLN A 3 25.61 2.15 -9.39
N GLN A 4 25.36 1.80 -9.70
CA GLN A 4 24.04 1.67 -9.80
C GLN A 4 23.36 1.82 -8.61
N THR A 5 23.91 1.58 -7.67
CA THR A 5 23.36 1.71 -6.36
C THR A 5 22.95 3.10 -6.04
N THR A 6 23.44 4.07 -6.75
CA THR A 6 23.03 5.43 -6.49
C THR A 6 21.73 5.77 -7.15
N GLN A 7 21.24 4.91 -8.02
CA GLN A 7 20.00 5.20 -8.65
C GLN A 7 18.88 4.84 -7.80
N LYS A 8 17.83 5.62 -7.83
CA LYS A 8 16.61 5.23 -7.21
C LYS A 8 16.12 3.98 -7.89
N ALA A 9 15.73 3.02 -7.13
CA ALA A 9 15.08 1.88 -7.68
C ALA A 9 13.72 2.29 -8.19
N GLU A 10 13.43 1.95 -9.43
CA GLU A 10 12.11 2.20 -9.95
C GLU A 10 11.10 1.27 -9.34
N LEU A 11 9.89 1.75 -9.19
CA LEU A 11 8.80 0.91 -8.73
C LEU A 11 8.33 0.06 -9.90
N THR A 12 8.67 -1.20 -9.86
CA THR A 12 8.24 -2.14 -10.89
C THR A 12 6.91 -2.75 -10.50
N ALA A 13 6.27 -3.41 -11.47
CA ALA A 13 5.02 -4.12 -11.18
C ALA A 13 5.25 -5.21 -10.14
N ASP A 14 6.36 -5.92 -10.19
CA ASP A 14 6.68 -6.95 -9.21
C ASP A 14 6.79 -6.37 -7.81
N THR A 15 7.48 -5.26 -7.67
CA THR A 15 7.64 -4.62 -6.36
C THR A 15 6.30 -4.08 -5.87
N ALA A 16 5.51 -3.51 -6.76
CA ALA A 16 4.20 -2.99 -6.38
C ALA A 16 3.27 -4.13 -5.91
N ARG A 17 3.32 -5.27 -6.57
CA ARG A 17 2.55 -6.43 -6.10
C ARG A 17 3.04 -6.90 -4.74
N ALA A 18 4.36 -6.87 -4.52
CA ALA A 18 4.92 -7.26 -3.24
C ALA A 18 4.48 -6.30 -2.13
N ILE A 19 4.42 -5.00 -2.44
CA ILE A 19 3.91 -4.03 -1.47
C ILE A 19 2.46 -4.34 -1.13
N ALA A 20 1.62 -4.56 -2.15
CA ALA A 20 0.22 -4.86 -1.91
C ALA A 20 0.05 -6.11 -1.07
N ALA A 21 0.81 -7.16 -1.36
CA ALA A 21 0.73 -8.40 -0.61
C ALA A 21 1.17 -8.21 0.84
N ALA A 22 2.25 -7.45 1.05
CA ALA A 22 2.75 -7.21 2.40
C ALA A 22 1.74 -6.44 3.23
N VAL A 23 1.10 -5.44 2.63
CA VAL A 23 0.12 -4.63 3.37
C VAL A 23 -1.13 -5.43 3.67
N VAL A 24 -1.63 -6.19 2.71
CA VAL A 24 -2.84 -7.00 2.92
C VAL A 24 -2.61 -8.07 3.99
N GLY A 25 -1.36 -8.50 4.17
CA GLY A 25 -1.05 -9.49 5.19
C GLY A 25 -0.96 -8.95 6.61
N LEU A 26 -1.07 -7.63 6.79
CA LEU A 26 -0.96 -7.05 8.12
C LEU A 26 -2.26 -7.21 8.91
N GLU A 27 -2.10 -7.43 10.23
CA GLU A 27 -3.26 -7.47 11.10
C GLU A 27 -3.93 -6.10 11.09
N GLY A 28 -5.24 -6.08 10.92
CA GLY A 28 -5.99 -4.85 10.86
C GLY A 28 -6.28 -4.36 9.46
N VAL A 29 -5.66 -4.95 8.45
CA VAL A 29 -5.93 -4.61 7.05
C VAL A 29 -6.81 -5.68 6.44
N ALA A 30 -8.02 -5.29 6.02
CA ALA A 30 -8.91 -6.23 5.35
C ALA A 30 -8.54 -6.38 3.88
N LYS A 31 -8.25 -5.27 3.23
CA LYS A 31 -7.88 -5.26 1.82
C LYS A 31 -7.45 -3.85 1.44
N LEU A 32 -6.95 -3.68 0.24
CA LEU A 32 -6.72 -2.37 -0.33
C LEU A 32 -7.96 -1.95 -1.11
N SER A 33 -8.20 -0.64 -1.17
CA SER A 33 -9.36 -0.10 -1.86
C SER A 33 -8.93 0.51 -3.18
N PRO A 34 -9.56 0.14 -4.29
CA PRO A 34 -9.23 0.76 -5.58
C PRO A 34 -9.82 2.16 -5.72
N GLY A 35 -10.56 2.63 -4.72
CA GLY A 35 -11.22 3.91 -4.79
C GLY A 35 -12.39 3.88 -5.72
N ARG A 36 -13.03 5.05 -5.89
CA ARG A 36 -14.16 5.15 -6.79
C ARG A 36 -13.69 4.96 -8.21
N PHE A 37 -14.40 4.13 -8.94
CA PHE A 37 -14.12 3.89 -10.36
C PHE A 37 -12.71 3.35 -10.59
N GLY A 38 -12.12 2.71 -9.57
CA GLY A 38 -10.80 2.15 -9.70
C GLY A 38 -9.67 3.14 -9.86
N LYS A 39 -9.90 4.39 -9.41
CA LYS A 39 -8.92 5.45 -9.63
C LYS A 39 -7.65 5.31 -8.82
N VAL A 40 -7.73 4.60 -7.69
CA VAL A 40 -6.55 4.41 -6.87
C VAL A 40 -5.86 3.15 -7.35
N SER A 41 -4.95 3.32 -8.27
CA SER A 41 -4.23 2.19 -8.83
C SER A 41 -2.96 2.65 -9.52
N LEU A 42 -2.03 1.71 -9.64
CA LEU A 42 -0.82 1.89 -10.44
C LEU A 42 -1.01 1.14 -11.74
N LEU A 43 -0.66 1.79 -12.83
CA LEU A 43 -0.80 1.18 -14.14
C LEU A 43 0.56 0.79 -14.67
N PHE A 44 0.69 -0.46 -15.06
CA PHE A 44 1.89 -0.98 -15.72
C PHE A 44 1.45 -1.63 -17.00
N PRO A 45 2.36 -1.83 -17.95
CA PRO A 45 1.98 -2.51 -19.18
C PRO A 45 1.35 -3.87 -18.88
N GLY A 46 0.10 -4.05 -19.27
CA GLY A 46 -0.61 -5.29 -19.08
C GLY A 46 -1.10 -5.57 -17.67
N GLU A 47 -0.95 -4.61 -16.75
CA GLU A 47 -1.29 -4.88 -15.37
C GLU A 47 -1.71 -3.62 -14.64
N ARG A 48 -2.66 -3.79 -13.73
CA ARG A 48 -3.11 -2.71 -12.86
C ARG A 48 -3.08 -3.21 -11.43
N ILE A 49 -2.49 -2.41 -10.53
CA ILE A 49 -2.42 -2.78 -9.12
C ILE A 49 -3.26 -1.79 -8.34
N HIS A 50 -4.33 -2.29 -7.75
CA HIS A 50 -5.31 -1.45 -7.07
C HIS A 50 -4.86 -1.11 -5.67
N GLY A 51 -5.30 0.05 -5.19
CA GLY A 51 -5.10 0.45 -3.81
C GLY A 51 -3.84 1.23 -3.57
N ILE A 52 -2.98 1.38 -4.56
CA ILE A 52 -1.75 2.15 -4.47
C ILE A 52 -1.76 3.16 -5.61
N SER A 53 -1.40 4.40 -5.31
CA SER A 53 -1.29 5.41 -6.35
C SER A 53 -0.09 6.29 -6.09
N ARG A 54 0.29 7.06 -7.09
CA ARG A 54 1.33 8.07 -6.99
C ARG A 54 0.65 9.43 -7.02
N PRO A 55 0.51 10.09 -5.86
CA PRO A 55 -0.24 11.33 -5.82
C PRO A 55 0.51 12.50 -6.43
N SER A 56 1.85 12.40 -6.52
CA SER A 56 2.65 13.50 -7.05
C SER A 56 3.31 13.07 -8.35
N PRO A 57 2.98 13.70 -9.47
CA PRO A 57 3.63 13.32 -10.73
C PRO A 57 5.10 13.66 -10.76
N ARG A 58 5.57 14.48 -9.84
CA ARG A 58 6.97 14.87 -9.81
C ARG A 58 7.82 14.07 -8.86
N ASP A 59 7.19 13.26 -8.00
CA ASP A 59 7.92 12.52 -6.99
C ASP A 59 7.57 11.05 -7.10
N ASP A 60 8.42 10.30 -7.76
CA ASP A 60 8.20 8.88 -7.98
C ASP A 60 8.29 8.08 -6.70
N THR A 61 8.79 8.69 -5.62
CA THR A 61 8.97 7.98 -4.35
C THR A 61 7.84 8.25 -3.38
N HIS A 62 6.81 8.98 -3.81
CA HIS A 62 5.65 9.28 -2.99
C HIS A 62 4.53 8.30 -3.36
N LEU A 63 4.14 7.48 -2.42
CA LEU A 63 3.04 6.54 -2.62
C LEU A 63 1.90 6.85 -1.68
N GLU A 64 0.69 6.58 -2.15
CA GLU A 64 -0.50 6.70 -1.33
C GLU A 64 -1.23 5.37 -1.38
N LEU A 65 -1.53 4.82 -0.22
CA LEU A 65 -2.24 3.55 -0.13
C LEU A 65 -3.60 3.78 0.49
N HIS A 66 -4.61 3.21 -0.12
CA HIS A 66 -5.98 3.26 0.38
C HIS A 66 -6.32 1.91 0.99
N VAL A 67 -6.53 1.91 2.28
CA VAL A 67 -6.66 0.69 3.08
C VAL A 67 -8.07 0.58 3.61
N VAL A 68 -8.64 -0.61 3.52
CA VAL A 68 -9.89 -0.93 4.21
C VAL A 68 -9.51 -1.60 5.52
N VAL A 69 -9.95 -1.00 6.62
CA VAL A 69 -9.58 -1.43 7.96
C VAL A 69 -10.50 -2.56 8.41
N ASP A 70 -9.92 -3.58 9.02
CA ASP A 70 -10.69 -4.60 9.71
C ASP A 70 -10.80 -4.20 11.17
N VAL A 71 -11.92 -3.61 11.55
CA VAL A 71 -12.06 -3.10 12.90
C VAL A 71 -12.16 -4.20 13.95
N SER A 72 -12.50 -5.41 13.52
CA SER A 72 -12.58 -6.52 14.48
C SER A 72 -11.20 -6.96 14.97
N ALA A 73 -10.14 -6.55 14.29
CA ALA A 73 -8.79 -6.88 14.74
C ALA A 73 -8.35 -6.03 15.94
N GLY A 74 -9.03 -4.90 16.17
CA GLY A 74 -8.74 -4.08 17.34
C GLY A 74 -7.43 -3.32 17.27
N VAL A 75 -6.84 -3.13 16.10
CA VAL A 75 -5.59 -2.41 15.96
C VAL A 75 -5.89 -0.92 15.88
N PRO A 76 -5.30 -0.08 16.74
CA PRO A 76 -5.50 1.36 16.65
C PRO A 76 -5.05 1.90 15.30
N LEU A 77 -5.80 2.87 14.76
CA LEU A 77 -5.50 3.38 13.42
C LEU A 77 -4.12 4.01 13.33
N ALA A 78 -3.68 4.70 14.38
CA ALA A 78 -2.36 5.31 14.35
C ALA A 78 -1.27 4.25 14.25
N ALA A 79 -1.42 3.16 15.01
CA ALA A 79 -0.47 2.06 14.95
C ALA A 79 -0.52 1.38 13.59
N LEU A 80 -1.72 1.21 13.05
CA LEU A 80 -1.87 0.56 11.76
C LEU A 80 -1.22 1.38 10.66
N GLY A 81 -1.39 2.71 10.70
CA GLY A 81 -0.75 3.57 9.72
C GLY A 81 0.76 3.43 9.73
N GLU A 82 1.37 3.36 10.93
CA GLU A 82 2.80 3.17 11.03
C GLU A 82 3.23 1.82 10.49
N THR A 83 2.47 0.78 10.82
CA THR A 83 2.80 -0.56 10.36
C THR A 83 2.72 -0.65 8.84
N VAL A 84 1.71 -0.01 8.24
CA VAL A 84 1.59 0.02 6.79
C VAL A 84 2.78 0.73 6.16
N ARG A 85 3.15 1.90 6.70
CA ARG A 85 4.30 2.64 6.16
C ARG A 85 5.58 1.82 6.27
N ASP A 86 5.77 1.15 7.40
CA ASP A 86 6.96 0.32 7.57
C ASP A 86 6.99 -0.83 6.59
N ALA A 87 5.85 -1.46 6.34
CA ALA A 87 5.78 -2.56 5.39
C ALA A 87 6.12 -2.09 3.98
N VAL A 88 5.63 -0.91 3.61
CA VAL A 88 5.95 -0.36 2.29
C VAL A 88 7.44 -0.10 2.17
N ARG A 89 8.04 0.55 3.17
CA ARG A 89 9.46 0.90 3.11
C ARG A 89 10.35 -0.31 3.18
N THR A 90 9.93 -1.34 3.90
CA THR A 90 10.69 -2.57 3.94
C THR A 90 10.70 -3.25 2.58
N THR A 91 9.57 -3.22 1.90
CA THR A 91 9.45 -3.86 0.59
C THR A 91 10.11 -3.02 -0.50
N TRP A 92 10.01 -1.70 -0.39
CA TRP A 92 10.58 -0.79 -1.39
C TRP A 92 11.26 0.38 -0.67
N PRO A 93 12.54 0.24 -0.33
CA PRO A 93 13.22 1.26 0.48
C PRO A 93 13.31 2.63 -0.17
N SER A 94 13.09 2.71 -1.48
CA SER A 94 13.10 4.02 -2.15
C SER A 94 11.89 4.87 -1.82
N ALA A 95 10.86 4.33 -1.16
CA ALA A 95 9.68 5.09 -0.79
C ALA A 95 10.04 6.12 0.26
N ARG A 96 9.95 7.40 -0.08
CA ARG A 96 10.28 8.48 0.84
C ARG A 96 9.08 8.99 1.59
N THR A 97 7.95 9.09 0.91
CA THR A 97 6.71 9.54 1.51
C THR A 97 5.65 8.48 1.26
N VAL A 98 5.05 8.01 2.33
CA VAL A 98 3.99 7.01 2.23
C VAL A 98 2.78 7.55 3.00
N ASP A 99 1.74 7.88 2.25
CA ASP A 99 0.48 8.32 2.83
C ASP A 99 -0.45 7.13 2.92
N VAL A 100 -1.11 7.00 4.06
CA VAL A 100 -2.07 5.92 4.27
C VAL A 100 -3.42 6.55 4.46
N VAL A 101 -4.36 6.19 3.59
CA VAL A 101 -5.73 6.65 3.67
C VAL A 101 -6.58 5.47 4.11
N PHE A 102 -7.32 5.65 5.20
CA PHE A 102 -8.25 4.63 5.64
C PHE A 102 -9.56 4.89 4.91
N ALA A 103 -9.73 4.17 3.80
CA ALA A 103 -10.81 4.47 2.87
C ALA A 103 -12.15 3.91 3.31
N ASP A 104 -12.12 2.88 4.13
CA ASP A 104 -13.34 2.22 4.58
C ASP A 104 -13.00 1.34 5.78
N ALA A 105 -14.02 0.85 6.43
CA ALA A 105 -13.84 -0.04 7.57
C ALA A 105 -14.88 -1.16 7.49
N VAL A 106 -14.44 -2.36 7.78
CA VAL A 106 -15.33 -3.51 7.82
C VAL A 106 -15.04 -4.30 9.08
N ALA A 107 -15.98 -5.11 9.51
CA ALA A 107 -15.71 -6.08 10.55
C ALA A 107 -15.56 -7.41 9.85
N SER A 108 -14.42 -8.03 10.08
CA SER A 108 -14.18 -9.34 9.53
C SER A 108 -15.26 -10.26 10.03
N ALA A 109 -15.83 -11.04 9.19
CA ALA A 109 -16.88 -11.91 9.61
C ALA A 109 -16.33 -12.93 10.56
N SER A 110 -16.80 -12.92 11.70
CA SER A 110 -16.40 -13.93 12.53
C SER A 110 -17.34 -15.01 12.42
N PRO A 111 -17.34 -15.82 12.38
CA PRO A 111 -18.18 -16.47 12.24
C PRO A 111 -19.03 -17.10 13.02
N GLN A 112 -19.16 -16.67 13.18
CA GLN A 112 -19.73 -17.11 13.56
C GLN A 112 -20.21 -17.84 13.58
N ASN A 113 -20.24 -17.94 13.81
CA ASN A 113 -20.57 -18.55 13.92
C ASN A 113 -20.70 -19.11 13.91
#